data_61ca11ceb1ba9f1aae75bb4b0139feba
#
_entry.id   61ca11ceb1ba9f1aae75bb4b0139feba
#
_cell.length_a   1.000
_cell.length_b   1.000
_cell.length_c   1.000
_cell.angle_alpha   90.00
_cell.angle_beta   90.00
_cell.angle_gamma   90.00
#
_symmetry.space_group_name_H-M   'P 1'
#
loop_
_entity.id
_entity.type
_entity.pdbx_description
1 polymer ?
#
loop_
_entity_poly.entity_id
_entity_poly.type
_entity_poly.pdbx_seq_one_letter_code
_entity_poly.pdbx_strand_id
1 'polypeptide(L)'
;MRYKIYAGLSGGFGGANYMFTENYNSMDEALEDAYALAVEEYQSYEGCHGLMSWDDCRKDLIDSGFDYDDETVDDHYQEELESWLSYYVEPEEE
;
A
#
# COMPACT_ATOMS: atom_id res chain seq x y z
N MET A 1 13.60 -19.64 6.50
CA MET A 1 12.62 -19.46 7.60
C MET A 1 11.25 -19.12 7.05
N ARG A 2 10.22 -19.60 7.68
CA ARG A 2 8.85 -19.31 7.25
C ARG A 2 8.32 -18.05 7.94
N TYR A 3 7.61 -17.24 7.19
CA TYR A 3 6.99 -16.01 7.69
C TYR A 3 5.51 -15.98 7.33
N LYS A 4 4.72 -15.53 8.27
CA LYS A 4 3.29 -15.24 8.04
C LYS A 4 3.17 -13.84 7.46
N ILE A 5 2.47 -13.70 6.36
CA ILE A 5 2.32 -12.44 5.64
C ILE A 5 0.95 -11.84 5.94
N TYR A 6 0.95 -10.59 6.37
CA TYR A 6 -0.26 -9.81 6.64
C TYR A 6 -0.24 -8.56 5.79
N ALA A 7 -1.32 -8.29 5.09
CA ALA A 7 -1.43 -7.12 4.23
C ALA A 7 -2.89 -6.67 4.12
N GLY A 8 -3.09 -5.40 3.87
CA GLY A 8 -4.40 -4.79 3.70
C GLY A 8 -4.32 -3.29 3.72
N LEU A 9 -5.45 -2.67 4.01
CA LEU A 9 -5.58 -1.22 4.08
C LEU A 9 -6.09 -0.81 5.47
N SER A 10 -5.63 0.34 5.93
CA SER A 10 -6.04 0.90 7.23
C SER A 10 -7.42 1.57 7.14
N GLY A 11 -7.82 2.25 8.19
CA GLY A 11 -9.10 2.95 8.24
C GLY A 11 -10.29 1.99 8.21
N GLY A 12 -11.29 2.30 7.40
CA GLY A 12 -12.50 1.50 7.29
C GLY A 12 -12.32 0.09 6.72
N PHE A 13 -11.13 -0.21 6.18
CA PHE A 13 -10.80 -1.54 5.65
C PHE A 13 -10.36 -2.52 6.75
N GLY A 14 -10.09 -2.04 7.95
CA GLY A 14 -9.79 -2.91 9.10
C GLY A 14 -8.33 -3.29 9.31
N GLY A 15 -7.43 -2.78 8.48
CA GLY A 15 -5.99 -3.03 8.61
C GLY A 15 -5.52 -4.30 7.91
N ALA A 16 -4.33 -4.77 8.29
CA ALA A 16 -3.71 -5.94 7.67
C ALA A 16 -4.43 -7.23 8.07
N ASN A 17 -4.63 -8.12 7.09
CA ASN A 17 -5.23 -9.43 7.27
C ASN A 17 -4.23 -10.52 6.91
N TYR A 18 -4.34 -11.67 7.56
CA TYR A 18 -3.51 -12.82 7.22
C TYR A 18 -3.75 -13.24 5.76
N MET A 19 -2.66 -13.35 5.01
CA MET A 19 -2.71 -13.72 3.60
C MET A 19 -2.24 -15.15 3.37
N PHE A 20 -0.99 -15.45 3.76
CA PHE A 20 -0.40 -16.78 3.60
C PHE A 20 0.91 -16.87 4.40
N THR A 21 1.47 -18.08 4.43
CA THR A 21 2.77 -18.35 5.03
C THR A 21 3.70 -18.91 3.97
N GLU A 22 4.88 -18.37 3.85
CA GLU A 22 5.87 -18.76 2.85
C GLU A 22 7.30 -18.74 3.44
N ASN A 23 8.20 -19.45 2.77
CA ASN A 23 9.62 -19.42 3.11
C ASN A 23 10.29 -18.21 2.45
N TYR A 24 11.09 -17.48 3.24
CA TYR A 24 11.87 -16.34 2.77
C TYR A 24 13.27 -16.42 3.35
N ASN A 25 14.23 -15.85 2.64
CA ASN A 25 15.62 -15.81 3.10
C ASN A 25 15.83 -14.77 4.22
N SER A 26 14.99 -13.75 4.25
CA SER A 26 15.07 -12.70 5.26
C SER A 26 13.68 -12.09 5.52
N MET A 27 13.57 -11.39 6.64
CA MET A 27 12.37 -10.62 6.96
C MET A 27 12.12 -9.51 5.92
N ASP A 28 13.19 -8.92 5.38
CA ASP A 28 13.07 -7.86 4.37
C ASP A 28 12.38 -8.37 3.10
N GLU A 29 12.71 -9.57 2.65
CA GLU A 29 12.04 -10.20 1.49
C GLU A 29 10.56 -10.43 1.77
N ALA A 30 10.23 -10.91 2.97
CA ALA A 30 8.84 -11.12 3.39
C ALA A 30 8.08 -9.80 3.43
N LEU A 31 8.70 -8.74 3.94
CA LEU A 31 8.09 -7.40 3.98
C LEU A 31 7.86 -6.82 2.59
N GLU A 32 8.76 -7.08 1.64
CA GLU A 32 8.56 -6.65 0.24
C GLU A 32 7.29 -7.27 -0.36
N ASP A 33 7.06 -8.55 -0.11
CA ASP A 33 5.86 -9.23 -0.58
C ASP A 33 4.60 -8.71 0.12
N ALA A 34 4.67 -8.48 1.43
CA ALA A 34 3.55 -7.88 2.18
C ALA A 34 3.21 -6.50 1.63
N TYR A 35 4.21 -5.67 1.37
CA TYR A 35 4.04 -4.35 0.76
C TYR A 35 3.35 -4.46 -0.60
N ALA A 36 3.83 -5.35 -1.48
CA ALA A 36 3.27 -5.55 -2.81
C ALA A 36 1.80 -5.96 -2.75
N LEU A 37 1.42 -6.84 -1.80
CA LEU A 37 0.04 -7.25 -1.61
C LEU A 37 -0.84 -6.10 -1.14
N ALA A 38 -0.34 -5.27 -0.23
CA ALA A 38 -1.06 -4.08 0.23
C ALA A 38 -1.26 -3.08 -0.91
N VAL A 39 -0.26 -2.89 -1.77
CA VAL A 39 -0.36 -2.03 -2.95
C VAL A 39 -1.41 -2.56 -3.92
N GLU A 40 -1.46 -3.86 -4.16
CA GLU A 40 -2.49 -4.47 -5.02
C GLU A 40 -3.89 -4.22 -4.46
N GLU A 41 -4.06 -4.30 -3.15
CA GLU A 41 -5.33 -4.02 -2.48
C GLU A 41 -5.73 -2.55 -2.70
N TYR A 42 -4.79 -1.62 -2.52
CA TYR A 42 -5.04 -0.21 -2.77
C TYR A 42 -5.47 0.02 -4.21
N GLN A 43 -4.76 -0.56 -5.17
CA GLN A 43 -5.06 -0.42 -6.60
C GLN A 43 -6.44 -0.96 -6.97
N SER A 44 -6.91 -2.01 -6.28
CA SER A 44 -8.25 -2.56 -6.51
C SER A 44 -9.36 -1.59 -6.11
N TYR A 45 -9.09 -0.67 -5.17
CA TYR A 45 -10.08 0.27 -4.66
C TYR A 45 -9.82 1.72 -5.07
N GLU A 46 -8.83 1.99 -5.91
CA GLU A 46 -8.54 3.34 -6.37
C GLU A 46 -9.77 4.02 -6.96
N GLY A 47 -9.97 5.29 -6.57
CA GLY A 47 -11.13 6.08 -7.00
C GLY A 47 -12.40 5.79 -6.22
N CYS A 48 -12.36 4.86 -5.26
CA CYS A 48 -13.49 4.47 -4.42
C CYS A 48 -13.09 4.57 -2.94
N HIS A 49 -14.08 4.71 -2.07
CA HIS A 49 -13.88 4.67 -0.61
C HIS A 49 -12.87 5.68 -0.06
N GLY A 50 -12.63 6.77 -0.78
CA GLY A 50 -11.68 7.81 -0.37
C GLY A 50 -10.24 7.58 -0.80
N LEU A 51 -9.95 6.48 -1.49
CA LEU A 51 -8.60 6.22 -2.02
C LEU A 51 -8.42 6.96 -3.33
N MET A 52 -7.32 7.72 -3.43
CA MET A 52 -7.03 8.53 -4.59
C MET A 52 -6.24 7.75 -5.63
N SER A 53 -6.72 7.76 -6.89
CA SER A 53 -5.95 7.27 -8.03
C SER A 53 -4.88 8.30 -8.43
N TRP A 54 -4.01 7.92 -9.35
CA TRP A 54 -3.02 8.86 -9.91
C TRP A 54 -3.71 10.09 -10.51
N ASP A 55 -4.80 9.90 -11.26
CA ASP A 55 -5.59 11.00 -11.85
C ASP A 55 -6.22 11.87 -10.77
N ASP A 56 -6.71 11.29 -9.69
CA ASP A 56 -7.27 12.04 -8.56
C ASP A 56 -6.22 12.91 -7.91
N CYS A 57 -5.01 12.40 -7.72
CA CYS A 57 -3.88 13.17 -7.18
C CYS A 57 -3.51 14.33 -8.11
N ARG A 58 -3.51 14.09 -9.41
CA ARG A 58 -3.24 15.11 -10.41
C ARG A 58 -4.28 16.24 -10.34
N LYS A 59 -5.56 15.89 -10.27
CA LYS A 59 -6.65 16.86 -10.16
C LYS A 59 -6.56 17.66 -8.87
N ASP A 60 -6.22 17.01 -7.77
CA ASP A 60 -6.06 17.65 -6.47
C ASP A 60 -4.96 18.73 -6.51
N LEU A 61 -3.83 18.42 -7.14
CA LEU A 61 -2.73 19.40 -7.32
C LEU A 61 -3.16 20.58 -8.18
N ILE A 62 -3.90 20.32 -9.27
CA ILE A 62 -4.41 21.37 -10.15
C ILE A 62 -5.38 22.28 -9.39
N ASP A 63 -6.33 21.71 -8.66
CA ASP A 63 -7.36 22.44 -7.90
C ASP A 63 -6.74 23.27 -6.77
N SER A 64 -5.62 22.81 -6.22
CA SER A 64 -4.88 23.52 -5.17
C SER A 64 -3.99 24.65 -5.71
N GLY A 65 -3.88 24.76 -7.03
CA GLY A 65 -3.10 25.82 -7.67
C GLY A 65 -1.60 25.58 -7.70
N PHE A 66 -1.16 24.35 -7.43
CA PHE A 66 0.26 24.00 -7.51
C PHE A 66 0.66 23.68 -8.94
N ASP A 67 1.89 24.04 -9.29
CA ASP A 67 2.51 23.53 -10.51
C ASP A 67 2.68 22.01 -10.36
N TYR A 68 2.36 21.28 -11.41
CA TYR A 68 2.52 19.85 -11.38
C TYR A 68 3.23 19.34 -12.63
N ASP A 69 4.03 18.31 -12.44
CA ASP A 69 4.56 17.47 -13.50
C ASP A 69 4.31 16.02 -13.09
N ASP A 70 4.65 15.07 -13.95
CA ASP A 70 4.41 13.66 -13.66
C ASP A 70 5.13 13.19 -12.38
N GLU A 71 6.33 13.70 -12.14
CA GLU A 71 7.11 13.38 -10.94
C GLU A 71 6.42 13.88 -9.67
N THR A 72 5.90 15.11 -9.67
CA THR A 72 5.17 15.67 -8.54
C THR A 72 3.88 14.90 -8.26
N VAL A 73 3.17 14.51 -9.30
CA VAL A 73 1.95 13.69 -9.19
C VAL A 73 2.30 12.31 -8.63
N ASP A 74 3.37 11.68 -9.12
CA ASP A 74 3.84 10.40 -8.62
C ASP A 74 4.16 10.45 -7.13
N ASP A 75 4.85 11.49 -6.68
CA ASP A 75 5.19 11.69 -5.27
C ASP A 75 3.94 11.83 -4.41
N HIS A 76 2.97 12.60 -4.87
CA HIS A 76 1.70 12.79 -4.15
C HIS A 76 0.91 11.48 -4.09
N TYR A 77 0.85 10.75 -5.20
CA TYR A 77 0.20 9.44 -5.27
C TYR A 77 0.87 8.45 -4.31
N GLN A 78 2.19 8.42 -4.27
CA GLN A 78 2.95 7.54 -3.39
C GLN A 78 2.68 7.85 -1.91
N GLU A 79 2.60 9.12 -1.55
CA GLU A 79 2.26 9.54 -0.18
C GLU A 79 0.84 9.09 0.21
N GLU A 80 -0.13 9.28 -0.68
CA GLU A 80 -1.50 8.83 -0.45
C GLU A 80 -1.58 7.31 -0.29
N LEU A 81 -0.95 6.59 -1.20
CA LEU A 81 -0.90 5.14 -1.18
C LEU A 81 -0.30 4.64 0.14
N GLU A 82 0.87 5.14 0.53
CA GLU A 82 1.55 4.70 1.75
C GLU A 82 0.77 5.03 3.02
N SER A 83 -0.02 6.10 3.02
CA SER A 83 -0.84 6.47 4.17
C SER A 83 -1.95 5.45 4.45
N TRP A 84 -2.37 4.69 3.44
CA TRP A 84 -3.41 3.68 3.55
C TRP A 84 -2.88 2.27 3.78
N LEU A 85 -1.61 2.00 3.41
CA LEU A 85 -1.07 0.65 3.50
C LEU A 85 -0.93 0.18 4.95
N SER A 86 -1.38 -1.03 5.20
CA SER A 86 -1.17 -1.72 6.46
C SER A 86 -0.62 -3.10 6.15
N TYR A 87 0.60 -3.38 6.58
CA TYR A 87 1.24 -4.67 6.32
C TYR A 87 2.30 -4.95 7.38
N TYR A 88 2.49 -6.22 7.65
CA TYR A 88 3.56 -6.68 8.53
C TYR A 88 3.78 -8.17 8.31
N VAL A 89 4.87 -8.70 8.85
CA VAL A 89 5.19 -10.11 8.79
C VAL A 89 5.55 -10.63 10.19
N GLU A 90 5.27 -11.90 10.43
CA GLU A 90 5.64 -12.56 11.67
C GLU A 90 6.40 -13.84 11.36
N PRO A 91 7.56 -14.09 12.01
CA PRO A 91 8.21 -15.38 11.88
C PRO A 91 7.29 -16.48 12.41
N GLU A 92 7.19 -17.57 11.67
CA GLU A 92 6.48 -18.76 12.17
C GLU A 92 7.41 -19.53 13.10
N GLU A 93 7.00 -19.64 14.35
CA GLU A 93 7.75 -20.41 15.34
C GLU A 93 7.16 -21.82 15.42
N GLU A 94 8.05 -22.79 15.46
CA GLU A 94 7.67 -24.20 15.65
C GLU A 94 7.44 -24.51 17.12
#